data_0d338a2633552ba3ed2fa83dcd7aedce
#
_entry.id   0d338a2633552ba3ed2fa83dcd7aedce
#
_cell.length_a   1.000
_cell.length_b   1.000
_cell.length_c   1.000
_cell.angle_alpha   90.00
_cell.angle_beta   90.00
_cell.angle_gamma   90.00
#
_symmetry.space_group_name_H-M   'P 1'
#
loop_
_entity.id
_entity.type
_entity.pdbx_description
1 polymer ?
#
loop_
_entity_poly.entity_id
_entity_poly.type
_entity_poly.pdbx_seq_one_letter_code
_entity_poly.pdbx_strand_id
1 'polypeptide(L)'
;MLELEKNLILAYVGNRESLVSVKGIIQNQQMSYSDADKLSVLHELKNLALDMKHSLLRNDLFSFGENLGKAWELKKKLNPSITNQRIDDVYSMAKKFGAIGGRIIGAGGGGHMLFYCDSNKEQQVASRLQEAGIGVMDFSFTNNGLETWEANQ
;
A
#
# COMPACT_ATOMS: atom_id res chain seq x y z
N MET A 1 -16.64 1.22 -8.85
CA MET A 1 -15.92 0.09 -8.23
C MET A 1 -15.04 -0.65 -9.23
N LEU A 2 -15.56 -1.05 -10.41
CA LEU A 2 -14.77 -1.72 -11.46
C LEU A 2 -13.54 -0.92 -11.95
N GLU A 3 -13.67 0.39 -12.12
CA GLU A 3 -12.54 1.25 -12.52
C GLU A 3 -11.44 1.32 -11.46
N LEU A 4 -11.80 1.41 -10.19
CA LEU A 4 -10.84 1.36 -9.10
C LEU A 4 -10.08 0.03 -9.10
N GLU A 5 -10.80 -1.09 -9.19
CA GLU A 5 -10.21 -2.43 -9.19
C GLU A 5 -9.28 -2.63 -10.39
N LYS A 6 -9.70 -2.20 -11.59
CA LYS A 6 -8.91 -2.28 -12.82
C LYS A 6 -7.57 -1.57 -12.70
N ASN A 7 -7.54 -0.38 -12.07
CA ASN A 7 -6.35 0.45 -11.98
C ASN A 7 -5.46 0.12 -10.77
N LEU A 8 -5.84 -0.87 -9.95
CA LEU A 8 -5.03 -1.32 -8.83
C LEU A 8 -4.17 -2.52 -9.22
N ILE A 9 -2.94 -2.54 -8.74
CA ILE A 9 -2.00 -3.65 -8.89
C ILE A 9 -1.53 -4.09 -7.51
N LEU A 10 -1.56 -5.39 -7.27
CA LEU A 10 -1.02 -6.02 -6.08
C LEU A 10 0.29 -6.73 -6.44
N ALA A 11 1.41 -6.25 -5.93
CA ALA A 11 2.74 -6.77 -6.21
C ALA A 11 3.39 -7.37 -4.97
N TYR A 12 4.00 -8.56 -5.10
CA TYR A 12 4.73 -9.21 -4.02
C TYR A 12 6.18 -8.73 -4.00
N VAL A 13 6.54 -7.96 -2.99
CA VAL A 13 7.87 -7.35 -2.86
C VAL A 13 8.89 -8.20 -2.09
N GLY A 14 8.51 -9.42 -1.73
CA GLY A 14 9.38 -10.37 -1.02
C GLY A 14 9.00 -10.56 0.44
N ASN A 15 9.62 -11.57 1.05
CA ASN A 15 9.43 -11.85 2.47
C ASN A 15 10.02 -10.71 3.31
N ARG A 16 9.42 -10.52 4.50
CA ARG A 16 9.99 -9.63 5.51
C ARG A 16 11.31 -10.23 5.99
N GLU A 17 12.33 -9.40 6.14
CA GLU A 17 13.58 -9.83 6.76
C GLU A 17 13.32 -10.28 8.22
N SER A 18 13.98 -11.34 8.65
CA SER A 18 13.77 -11.99 9.95
C SER A 18 14.01 -11.06 11.15
N LEU A 19 14.81 -10.00 10.96
CA LEU A 19 15.11 -9.00 11.97
C LEU A 19 13.97 -7.99 12.20
N VAL A 20 13.01 -7.90 11.27
CA VAL A 20 11.89 -6.94 11.35
C VAL A 20 10.63 -7.68 11.80
N SER A 21 10.42 -7.74 13.11
CA SER A 21 9.22 -8.37 13.67
C SER A 21 7.98 -7.47 13.51
N VAL A 22 6.83 -8.06 13.20
CA VAL A 22 5.53 -7.35 13.19
C VAL A 22 5.27 -6.66 14.53
N LYS A 23 5.58 -7.38 15.63
CA LYS A 23 5.43 -6.85 16.99
C LYS A 23 6.30 -5.61 17.21
N GLY A 24 7.55 -5.62 16.75
CA GLY A 24 8.45 -4.47 16.83
C GLY A 24 7.95 -3.26 16.04
N ILE A 25 7.41 -3.48 14.83
CA ILE A 25 6.82 -2.40 14.02
C ILE A 25 5.62 -1.78 14.74
N ILE A 26 4.72 -2.60 15.29
CA ILE A 26 3.53 -2.14 16.02
C ILE A 26 3.93 -1.42 17.30
N GLN A 27 4.88 -1.93 18.07
CA GLN A 27 5.38 -1.29 19.28
C GLN A 27 6.02 0.07 18.99
N ASN A 28 6.85 0.17 17.95
CA ASN A 28 7.41 1.45 17.52
C ASN A 28 6.34 2.46 17.12
N GLN A 29 5.28 2.00 16.47
CA GLN A 29 4.14 2.86 16.14
C GLN A 29 3.39 3.32 17.38
N GLN A 30 3.20 2.45 18.38
CA GLN A 30 2.58 2.82 19.68
C GLN A 30 3.43 3.84 20.45
N MET A 31 4.75 3.68 20.48
CA MET A 31 5.67 4.64 21.11
C MET A 31 5.63 6.02 20.43
N SER A 32 5.17 6.10 19.19
CA SER A 32 5.02 7.36 18.45
C SER A 32 3.96 8.30 19.04
N TYR A 33 3.04 7.81 19.87
CA TYR A 33 2.03 8.64 20.55
C TYR A 33 2.63 9.58 21.63
N SER A 34 3.81 9.30 22.11
CA SER A 34 4.51 10.12 23.12
C SER A 34 5.41 11.20 22.51
N ASP A 35 5.60 11.18 21.21
CA ASP A 35 6.47 12.07 20.44
C ASP A 35 5.62 13.08 19.66
N ALA A 36 5.76 14.36 19.97
CA ALA A 36 4.94 15.44 19.39
C ALA A 36 5.06 15.50 17.85
N ASP A 37 6.28 15.29 17.31
CA ASP A 37 6.51 15.32 15.87
C ASP A 37 5.82 14.14 15.18
N LYS A 38 5.91 12.95 15.76
CA LYS A 38 5.22 11.76 15.25
C LYS A 38 3.72 11.83 15.42
N LEU A 39 3.23 12.47 16.49
CA LEU A 39 1.81 12.72 16.69
C LEU A 39 1.24 13.62 15.57
N SER A 40 2.00 14.63 15.15
CA SER A 40 1.62 15.46 13.99
C SER A 40 1.47 14.62 12.72
N VAL A 41 2.42 13.71 12.44
CA VAL A 41 2.33 12.81 11.27
C VAL A 41 1.13 11.86 11.36
N LEU A 42 0.77 11.40 12.56
CA LEU A 42 -0.43 10.58 12.75
C LEU A 42 -1.72 11.37 12.48
N HIS A 43 -1.77 12.65 12.85
CA HIS A 43 -2.88 13.53 12.51
C HIS A 43 -2.97 13.76 10.99
N GLU A 44 -1.84 13.96 10.31
CA GLU A 44 -1.81 14.06 8.85
C GLU A 44 -2.34 12.78 8.18
N LEU A 45 -1.92 11.60 8.64
CA LEU A 45 -2.42 10.31 8.14
C LEU A 45 -3.94 10.14 8.34
N LYS A 46 -4.46 10.60 9.49
CA LYS A 46 -5.90 10.59 9.76
C LYS A 46 -6.65 11.48 8.78
N ASN A 47 -6.18 12.71 8.57
CA ASN A 47 -6.80 13.65 7.64
C ASN A 47 -6.74 13.11 6.21
N LEU A 48 -5.58 12.56 5.81
CA LEU A 48 -5.39 11.96 4.50
C LEU A 48 -6.35 10.79 4.24
N ALA A 49 -6.67 9.98 5.27
CA ALA A 49 -7.66 8.92 5.15
C ALA A 49 -9.08 9.47 4.88
N LEU A 50 -9.43 10.62 5.45
CA LEU A 50 -10.69 11.31 5.15
C LEU A 50 -10.70 11.87 3.72
N ASP A 51 -9.59 12.45 3.27
CA ASP A 51 -9.44 12.94 1.90
C ASP A 51 -9.55 11.81 0.89
N MET A 52 -8.92 10.65 1.16
CA MET A 52 -9.06 9.45 0.32
C MET A 52 -10.52 8.97 0.26
N LYS A 53 -11.24 8.96 1.37
CA LYS A 53 -12.67 8.65 1.39
C LYS A 53 -13.46 9.61 0.50
N HIS A 54 -13.21 10.92 0.61
CA HIS A 54 -13.89 11.92 -0.20
C HIS A 54 -13.55 11.79 -1.69
N SER A 55 -12.30 11.46 -2.03
CA SER A 55 -11.88 11.19 -3.39
C SER A 55 -12.65 10.01 -3.99
N LEU A 56 -12.78 8.90 -3.25
CA LEU A 56 -13.58 7.75 -3.69
C LEU A 56 -15.06 8.10 -3.88
N LEU A 57 -15.67 8.86 -2.96
CA LEU A 57 -17.08 9.25 -3.05
C LEU A 57 -17.36 10.17 -4.25
N ARG A 58 -16.36 10.96 -4.69
CA ARG A 58 -16.45 11.85 -5.85
C ARG A 58 -15.98 11.20 -7.15
N ASN A 59 -15.58 9.93 -7.11
CA ASN A 59 -14.94 9.21 -8.22
C ASN A 59 -13.65 9.92 -8.72
N ASP A 60 -12.97 10.65 -7.84
CA ASP A 60 -11.67 11.26 -8.11
C ASP A 60 -10.56 10.26 -7.76
N LEU A 61 -10.41 9.27 -8.63
CA LEU A 61 -9.48 8.16 -8.42
C LEU A 61 -8.01 8.59 -8.57
N PHE A 62 -7.76 9.67 -9.31
CA PHE A 62 -6.41 10.23 -9.42
C PHE A 62 -5.93 10.76 -8.06
N SER A 63 -6.71 11.64 -7.43
CA SER A 63 -6.42 12.15 -6.08
C SER A 63 -6.34 11.02 -5.04
N PHE A 64 -7.15 9.96 -5.17
CA PHE A 64 -7.02 8.76 -4.34
C PHE A 64 -5.63 8.13 -4.48
N GLY A 65 -5.14 7.94 -5.71
CA GLY A 65 -3.81 7.39 -5.98
C GLY A 65 -2.68 8.26 -5.43
N GLU A 66 -2.75 9.59 -5.61
CA GLU A 66 -1.77 10.52 -5.02
C GLU A 66 -1.74 10.42 -3.49
N ASN A 67 -2.92 10.41 -2.86
CA ASN A 67 -3.04 10.32 -1.41
C ASN A 67 -2.54 8.97 -0.87
N LEU A 68 -2.71 7.88 -1.64
CA LEU A 68 -2.11 6.58 -1.31
C LEU A 68 -0.58 6.67 -1.21
N GLY A 69 0.06 7.37 -2.16
CA GLY A 69 1.50 7.62 -2.15
C GLY A 69 1.94 8.53 -1.00
N LYS A 70 1.20 9.63 -0.74
CA LYS A 70 1.46 10.51 0.41
C LYS A 70 1.38 9.75 1.74
N ALA A 71 0.38 8.87 1.89
CA ALA A 71 0.24 8.03 3.08
C ALA A 71 1.45 7.10 3.26
N TRP A 72 2.04 6.59 2.18
CA TRP A 72 3.24 5.78 2.24
C TRP A 72 4.44 6.57 2.74
N GLU A 73 4.67 7.78 2.22
CA GLU A 73 5.76 8.65 2.67
C GLU A 73 5.62 9.04 4.15
N LEU A 74 4.41 9.37 4.60
CA LEU A 74 4.13 9.65 6.01
C LEU A 74 4.39 8.43 6.90
N LYS A 75 4.00 7.23 6.47
CA LYS A 75 4.30 5.99 7.20
C LYS A 75 5.80 5.73 7.34
N LYS A 76 6.59 5.97 6.29
CA LYS A 76 8.05 5.84 6.35
C LYS A 76 8.68 6.80 7.36
N LYS A 77 8.13 8.03 7.51
CA LYS A 77 8.57 8.98 8.55
C LYS A 77 8.31 8.46 9.96
N LEU A 78 7.17 7.80 10.19
CA LEU A 78 6.85 7.21 11.50
C LEU A 78 7.77 6.04 11.87
N ASN A 79 8.08 5.22 10.90
CA ASN A 79 8.91 4.04 11.11
C ASN A 79 9.72 3.69 9.85
N PRO A 80 10.99 4.09 9.77
CA PRO A 80 11.84 3.78 8.62
C PRO A 80 12.01 2.28 8.33
N SER A 81 11.84 1.41 9.33
CA SER A 81 11.99 -0.04 9.16
C SER A 81 10.87 -0.72 8.36
N ILE A 82 9.83 0.02 7.97
CA ILE A 82 8.76 -0.52 7.12
C ILE A 82 9.13 -0.61 5.65
N THR A 83 10.23 0.02 5.24
CA THR A 83 10.78 -0.07 3.89
C THR A 83 12.21 -0.62 3.91
N ASN A 84 12.72 -1.00 2.76
CA ASN A 84 14.09 -1.36 2.48
C ASN A 84 14.40 -1.07 1.02
N GLN A 85 15.67 -1.21 0.61
CA GLN A 85 16.12 -0.89 -0.76
C GLN A 85 15.27 -1.59 -1.83
N ARG A 86 14.96 -2.88 -1.66
CA ARG A 86 14.14 -3.64 -2.61
C ARG A 86 12.73 -3.04 -2.76
N ILE A 87 12.10 -2.68 -1.65
CA ILE A 87 10.75 -2.07 -1.65
C ILE A 87 10.79 -0.71 -2.35
N ASP A 88 11.80 0.10 -2.06
CA ASP A 88 11.96 1.43 -2.66
C ASP A 88 12.28 1.35 -4.17
N ASP A 89 13.04 0.35 -4.60
CA ASP A 89 13.32 0.08 -6.02
C ASP A 89 12.04 -0.32 -6.77
N VAL A 90 11.24 -1.23 -6.19
CA VAL A 90 9.95 -1.65 -6.77
C VAL A 90 8.98 -0.46 -6.84
N TYR A 91 8.91 0.34 -5.78
CA TYR A 91 8.09 1.54 -5.75
C TYR A 91 8.49 2.54 -6.85
N SER A 92 9.78 2.81 -6.95
CA SER A 92 10.35 3.73 -7.95
C SER A 92 10.09 3.25 -9.38
N MET A 93 10.23 1.94 -9.61
CA MET A 93 9.93 1.31 -10.89
C MET A 93 8.46 1.47 -11.26
N ALA A 94 7.54 1.15 -10.35
CA ALA A 94 6.10 1.30 -10.59
C ALA A 94 5.74 2.77 -10.91
N LYS A 95 6.28 3.73 -10.17
CA LYS A 95 6.11 5.18 -10.42
C LYS A 95 6.58 5.58 -11.80
N LYS A 96 7.75 5.09 -12.24
CA LYS A 96 8.34 5.39 -13.55
C LYS A 96 7.45 4.96 -14.71
N PHE A 97 6.69 3.88 -14.53
CA PHE A 97 5.88 3.28 -15.60
C PHE A 97 4.38 3.61 -15.51
N GLY A 98 3.95 4.41 -14.54
CA GLY A 98 2.60 4.96 -14.51
C GLY A 98 1.79 4.71 -13.24
N ALA A 99 2.40 4.20 -12.16
CA ALA A 99 1.73 4.23 -10.86
C ALA A 99 1.66 5.67 -10.35
N ILE A 100 0.48 6.13 -9.95
CA ILE A 100 0.23 7.43 -9.34
C ILE A 100 0.67 7.41 -7.88
N GLY A 101 0.45 6.30 -7.20
CA GLY A 101 0.90 6.08 -5.84
C GLY A 101 0.78 4.62 -5.44
N GLY A 102 1.30 4.30 -4.26
CA GLY A 102 1.26 2.95 -3.74
C GLY A 102 1.71 2.89 -2.29
N ARG A 103 1.48 1.76 -1.65
CA ARG A 103 1.94 1.50 -0.28
C ARG A 103 1.99 0.01 0.01
N ILE A 104 2.79 -0.37 0.98
CA ILE A 104 2.72 -1.74 1.53
C ILE A 104 1.41 -1.93 2.30
N ILE A 105 0.79 -3.09 2.09
CA ILE A 105 -0.37 -3.56 2.83
C ILE A 105 0.13 -4.26 4.11
N GLY A 106 -0.49 -3.92 5.25
CA GLY A 106 -0.12 -4.48 6.55
C GLY A 106 0.99 -3.69 7.26
N ALA A 107 1.81 -4.41 8.04
CA ALA A 107 2.79 -3.81 8.95
C ALA A 107 3.97 -3.14 8.23
N GLY A 108 4.39 -3.64 7.08
CA GLY A 108 5.58 -3.15 6.34
C GLY A 108 6.76 -4.11 6.40
N GLY A 109 7.88 -3.70 5.80
CA GLY A 109 9.12 -4.46 5.78
C GLY A 109 9.13 -5.65 4.80
N GLY A 110 8.07 -5.88 4.04
CA GLY A 110 7.90 -6.96 3.07
C GLY A 110 6.43 -7.31 2.86
N GLY A 111 6.14 -8.35 2.11
CA GLY A 111 4.81 -8.82 1.77
C GLY A 111 4.29 -8.23 0.47
N HIS A 112 3.14 -7.60 0.50
CA HIS A 112 2.48 -7.08 -0.70
C HIS A 112 2.44 -5.55 -0.70
N MET A 113 2.63 -4.97 -1.88
CA MET A 113 2.48 -3.55 -2.15
C MET A 113 1.32 -3.33 -3.11
N LEU A 114 0.43 -2.43 -2.75
CA LEU A 114 -0.68 -2.00 -3.58
C LEU A 114 -0.31 -0.72 -4.30
N PHE A 115 -0.47 -0.69 -5.61
CA PHE A 115 -0.30 0.50 -6.44
C PHE A 115 -1.62 0.89 -7.07
N TYR A 116 -1.88 2.19 -7.14
CA TYR A 116 -2.90 2.74 -8.02
C TYR A 116 -2.20 3.34 -9.25
N CYS A 117 -2.62 2.89 -10.42
CA CYS A 117 -2.04 3.29 -11.69
C CYS A 117 -2.93 4.31 -12.41
N ASP A 118 -2.31 5.14 -13.24
CA ASP A 118 -3.02 6.00 -14.17
C ASP A 118 -3.80 5.15 -15.19
N SER A 119 -4.88 5.70 -15.71
CA SER A 119 -5.78 5.01 -16.63
C SER A 119 -5.01 4.40 -17.81
N ASN A 120 -5.23 3.10 -18.03
CA ASN A 120 -4.58 2.28 -19.07
C ASN A 120 -3.04 2.14 -18.92
N LYS A 121 -2.47 2.42 -17.73
CA LYS A 121 -1.07 2.17 -17.40
C LYS A 121 -0.87 0.91 -16.54
N GLU A 122 -1.94 0.35 -16.01
CA GLU A 122 -1.89 -0.82 -15.13
C GLU A 122 -1.17 -2.00 -15.75
N GLN A 123 -1.46 -2.32 -17.02
CA GLN A 123 -0.80 -3.42 -17.73
C GLN A 123 0.69 -3.14 -17.95
N GLN A 124 1.05 -1.90 -18.29
CA GLN A 124 2.44 -1.51 -18.48
C GLN A 124 3.23 -1.64 -17.17
N VAL A 125 2.66 -1.17 -16.06
CA VAL A 125 3.29 -1.29 -14.73
C VAL A 125 3.42 -2.77 -14.36
N ALA A 126 2.36 -3.57 -14.50
CA ALA A 126 2.37 -4.99 -14.20
C ALA A 126 3.44 -5.74 -14.99
N SER A 127 3.50 -5.54 -16.33
CA SER A 127 4.50 -6.18 -17.18
C SER A 127 5.93 -5.83 -16.77
N ARG A 128 6.20 -4.55 -16.47
CA ARG A 128 7.53 -4.11 -16.04
C ARG A 128 7.96 -4.69 -14.70
N LEU A 129 7.02 -4.82 -13.77
CA LEU A 129 7.28 -5.47 -12.49
C LEU A 129 7.57 -6.96 -12.69
N GLN A 130 6.80 -7.65 -13.53
CA GLN A 130 7.00 -9.07 -13.84
C GLN A 130 8.34 -9.33 -14.56
N GLU A 131 8.71 -8.49 -15.52
CA GLU A 131 10.02 -8.54 -16.21
C GLU A 131 11.19 -8.39 -15.22
N ALA A 132 10.99 -7.65 -14.13
CA ALA A 132 11.95 -7.49 -13.04
C ALA A 132 11.90 -8.62 -11.99
N GLY A 133 11.10 -9.67 -12.23
CA GLY A 133 10.95 -10.81 -11.30
C GLY A 133 10.07 -10.53 -10.09
N ILE A 134 9.24 -9.48 -10.14
CA ILE A 134 8.27 -9.15 -9.09
C ILE A 134 6.95 -9.84 -9.42
N GLY A 135 6.45 -10.67 -8.49
CA GLY A 135 5.15 -11.33 -8.65
C GLY A 135 4.02 -10.32 -8.60
N VAL A 136 3.22 -10.25 -9.66
CA VAL A 136 1.97 -9.49 -9.68
C VAL A 136 0.83 -10.48 -9.48
N MET A 137 -0.08 -10.17 -8.56
CA MET A 137 -1.16 -11.06 -8.13
C MET A 137 -2.50 -10.53 -8.59
N ASP A 138 -3.33 -11.44 -9.10
CA ASP A 138 -4.73 -11.15 -9.37
C ASP A 138 -5.51 -11.08 -8.06
N PHE A 139 -6.44 -10.16 -7.97
CA PHE A 139 -7.37 -10.04 -6.86
C PHE A 139 -8.70 -9.45 -7.34
N SER A 140 -9.72 -9.59 -6.54
CA SER A 140 -11.01 -8.92 -6.75
C SER A 140 -11.58 -8.43 -5.42
N PHE A 141 -12.38 -7.38 -5.49
CA PHE A 141 -13.13 -6.93 -4.32
C PHE A 141 -14.29 -7.88 -4.03
N THR A 142 -14.54 -8.12 -2.75
CA THR A 142 -15.74 -8.81 -2.26
C THR A 142 -16.59 -7.85 -1.43
N ASN A 143 -17.91 -8.00 -1.56
CA ASN A 143 -18.88 -7.28 -0.71
C ASN A 143 -19.30 -8.13 0.49
N ASN A 144 -18.87 -9.39 0.55
CA ASN A 144 -19.21 -10.30 1.64
C ASN A 144 -18.30 -10.03 2.84
N GLY A 145 -18.89 -10.13 4.05
CA GLY A 145 -18.13 -10.09 5.29
C GLY A 145 -17.52 -11.46 5.63
N LEU A 146 -17.42 -11.76 6.92
CA LEU A 146 -16.96 -13.06 7.40
C LEU A 146 -17.93 -14.16 6.96
N GLU A 147 -17.41 -15.15 6.25
CA GLU A 147 -18.11 -16.39 5.90
C GLU A 147 -17.45 -17.55 6.63
N THR A 148 -18.25 -18.44 7.19
CA THR A 148 -17.78 -19.67 7.85
C THR A 148 -18.51 -20.88 7.26
N TRP A 149 -17.81 -21.99 7.15
CA TRP A 149 -18.38 -23.26 6.73
C TRP A 149 -17.82 -24.41 7.56
N GLU A 150 -18.60 -25.46 7.72
CA GLU A 150 -18.13 -26.70 8.30
C GLU A 150 -17.72 -27.65 7.18
N ALA A 151 -16.50 -28.20 7.26
CA ALA A 151 -16.06 -29.25 6.36
C ALA A 151 -16.62 -30.61 6.92
N ASN A 152 -17.55 -31.24 6.20
CA ASN A 152 -17.93 -32.60 6.49
C ASN A 152 -16.75 -33.53 6.17
N GLN A 153 -16.33 -34.30 7.17
CA GLN A 153 -15.30 -35.35 7.01
C GLN A 153 -15.88 -36.58 6.29
#